data_017609698118e5717116eefad75c639a
#
_entry.id   017609698118e5717116eefad75c639a
#
_cell.length_a   1.000
_cell.length_b   1.000
_cell.length_c   1.000
_cell.angle_alpha   90.00
_cell.angle_beta   90.00
_cell.angle_gamma   90.00
#
_symmetry.space_group_name_H-M   'P 1'
#
loop_
_entity.id
_entity.type
_entity.pdbx_description
1 polymer ?
#
loop_
_entity_poly.entity_id
_entity_poly.type
_entity_poly.pdbx_seq_one_letter_code
_entity_poly.pdbx_strand_id
1 'polypeptide(L)'
;PEAVAEARHYLLICFAGIPFITAYNLLSSIFRGMGDTKSPMIFVGIAGVINLVIDYLLIGPMQMGAVGAALATVLSQAVSVFFALAALRRFDLNIVLHRRDLHIDRSSFRTIFAIGVPIALQDGFVQIAFLFITVIANQRGVNAAAAVGIVEKIISFLFLVPSAMLSAISTIVAQNAGAGQHRR
;
A
#
# COMPACT_ATOMS: atom_id res chain seq x y z
N PRO A 1 -7.10 -24.19 18.30
CA PRO A 1 -6.00 -24.75 17.50
C PRO A 1 -6.17 -24.48 16.01
N GLU A 2 -7.39 -24.67 15.44
CA GLU A 2 -7.68 -24.49 14.01
C GLU A 2 -7.51 -23.04 13.56
N ALA A 3 -8.05 -22.08 14.29
CA ALA A 3 -7.92 -20.65 13.98
C ALA A 3 -6.47 -20.16 13.96
N VAL A 4 -5.57 -20.76 14.73
CA VAL A 4 -4.13 -20.43 14.72
C VAL A 4 -3.46 -20.94 13.44
N ALA A 5 -3.85 -22.13 12.96
CA ALA A 5 -3.33 -22.68 11.72
C ALA A 5 -3.79 -21.85 10.51
N GLU A 6 -5.05 -21.46 10.48
CA GLU A 6 -5.60 -20.58 9.42
C GLU A 6 -4.91 -19.20 9.43
N ALA A 7 -4.74 -18.58 10.61
CA ALA A 7 -4.03 -17.33 10.74
C ALA A 7 -2.58 -17.43 10.26
N ARG A 8 -1.91 -18.55 10.53
CA ARG A 8 -0.54 -18.79 10.05
C ARG A 8 -0.47 -18.86 8.53
N HIS A 9 -1.38 -19.60 7.89
CA HIS A 9 -1.43 -19.69 6.42
C HIS A 9 -1.75 -18.33 5.80
N TYR A 10 -2.72 -17.60 6.37
CA TYR A 10 -3.04 -16.23 5.98
C TYR A 10 -1.79 -15.33 6.01
N LEU A 11 -1.07 -15.31 7.12
CA LEU A 11 0.13 -14.49 7.28
C LEU A 11 1.24 -14.89 6.30
N LEU A 12 1.47 -16.18 6.08
CA LEU A 12 2.48 -16.63 5.12
C LEU A 12 2.18 -16.14 3.70
N ILE A 13 0.92 -16.20 3.27
CA ILE A 13 0.49 -15.72 1.97
C ILE A 13 0.65 -14.19 1.90
N CYS A 14 0.25 -13.45 2.93
CA CYS A 14 0.44 -12.01 3.00
C CYS A 14 1.93 -11.63 2.94
N PHE A 15 2.81 -12.34 3.65
CA PHE A 15 4.25 -12.11 3.59
C PHE A 15 4.82 -12.39 2.19
N ALA A 16 4.36 -13.46 1.53
CA ALA A 16 4.72 -13.73 0.13
C ALA A 16 4.21 -12.64 -0.83
N GLY A 17 3.14 -11.93 -0.46
CA GLY A 17 2.58 -10.82 -1.21
C GLY A 17 3.33 -9.49 -1.05
N ILE A 18 4.15 -9.32 0.00
CA ILE A 18 4.87 -8.07 0.28
C ILE A 18 5.68 -7.56 -0.93
N PRO A 19 6.41 -8.39 -1.69
CA PRO A 19 7.14 -7.94 -2.87
C PRO A 19 6.24 -7.26 -3.91
N PHE A 20 5.04 -7.79 -4.14
CA PHE A 20 4.08 -7.21 -5.09
C PHE A 20 3.52 -5.88 -4.58
N ILE A 21 3.17 -5.80 -3.30
CA ILE A 21 2.71 -4.56 -2.66
C ILE A 21 3.79 -3.48 -2.75
N THR A 22 5.02 -3.83 -2.41
CA THR A 22 6.17 -2.91 -2.47
C THR A 22 6.46 -2.46 -3.90
N ALA A 23 6.46 -3.38 -4.85
CA ALA A 23 6.65 -3.07 -6.28
C ALA A 23 5.56 -2.13 -6.80
N TYR A 24 4.28 -2.38 -6.45
CA TYR A 24 3.19 -1.51 -6.84
C TYR A 24 3.35 -0.11 -6.23
N ASN A 25 3.66 0.01 -4.93
CA ASN A 25 3.86 1.30 -4.27
C ASN A 25 5.03 2.09 -4.89
N LEU A 26 6.12 1.41 -5.23
CA LEU A 26 7.26 2.02 -5.91
C LEU A 26 6.85 2.55 -7.29
N LEU A 27 6.22 1.74 -8.13
CA LEU A 27 5.75 2.13 -9.46
C LEU A 27 4.74 3.28 -9.38
N SER A 28 3.77 3.20 -8.46
CA SER A 28 2.79 4.26 -8.22
C SER A 28 3.45 5.58 -7.81
N SER A 29 4.51 5.52 -7.02
CA SER A 29 5.27 6.72 -6.61
C SER A 29 6.04 7.32 -7.77
N ILE A 30 6.58 6.50 -8.67
CA ILE A 30 7.24 6.96 -9.91
C ILE A 30 6.22 7.69 -10.81
N PHE A 31 5.05 7.12 -11.06
CA PHE A 31 4.01 7.77 -11.86
C PHE A 31 3.57 9.11 -11.25
N ARG A 32 3.35 9.15 -9.94
CA ARG A 32 3.00 10.40 -9.24
C ARG A 32 4.11 11.43 -9.31
N GLY A 33 5.37 11.02 -9.18
CA GLY A 33 6.54 11.89 -9.34
C GLY A 33 6.61 12.52 -10.74
N MET A 34 6.21 11.79 -11.77
CA MET A 34 6.11 12.29 -13.15
C MET A 34 4.87 13.17 -13.41
N GLY A 35 3.98 13.33 -12.42
CA GLY A 35 2.74 14.10 -12.55
C GLY A 35 1.53 13.31 -13.03
N ASP A 36 1.70 12.02 -13.34
CA ASP A 36 0.59 11.16 -13.70
C ASP A 36 -0.02 10.50 -12.46
N THR A 37 -1.06 11.10 -11.95
CA THR A 37 -1.84 10.58 -10.81
C THR A 37 -3.02 9.70 -11.26
N LYS A 38 -3.40 9.77 -12.55
CA LYS A 38 -4.56 9.05 -13.08
C LYS A 38 -4.24 7.57 -13.32
N SER A 39 -3.08 7.27 -13.89
CA SER A 39 -2.71 5.88 -14.19
C SER A 39 -2.65 4.99 -12.95
N PRO A 40 -1.98 5.37 -11.83
CA PRO A 40 -2.02 4.58 -10.61
C PRO A 40 -3.43 4.38 -10.04
N MET A 41 -4.29 5.41 -10.12
CA MET A 41 -5.68 5.31 -9.67
C MET A 41 -6.47 4.27 -10.47
N ILE A 42 -6.28 4.24 -11.80
CA ILE A 42 -6.95 3.26 -12.67
C ILE A 42 -6.45 1.84 -12.34
N PHE A 43 -5.13 1.65 -12.14
CA PHE A 43 -4.57 0.34 -11.82
C PHE A 43 -5.10 -0.20 -10.48
N VAL A 44 -5.18 0.65 -9.45
CA VAL A 44 -5.80 0.28 -8.17
C VAL A 44 -7.28 -0.03 -8.33
N GLY A 45 -7.99 0.76 -9.12
CA GLY A 45 -9.40 0.53 -9.41
C GLY A 45 -9.64 -0.84 -10.06
N ILE A 46 -8.88 -1.16 -11.10
CA ILE A 46 -8.94 -2.47 -11.78
C ILE A 46 -8.60 -3.59 -10.80
N ALA A 47 -7.52 -3.44 -10.02
CA ALA A 47 -7.13 -4.43 -9.04
C ALA A 47 -8.19 -4.61 -7.94
N GLY A 48 -8.86 -3.54 -7.52
CA GLY A 48 -9.96 -3.62 -6.56
C GLY A 48 -11.14 -4.44 -7.09
N VAL A 49 -11.52 -4.21 -8.35
CA VAL A 49 -12.57 -5.02 -8.99
C VAL A 49 -12.15 -6.48 -9.12
N ILE A 50 -10.92 -6.75 -9.54
CA ILE A 50 -10.38 -8.11 -9.64
C ILE A 50 -10.32 -8.78 -8.26
N ASN A 51 -9.90 -8.03 -7.24
CA ASN A 51 -9.90 -8.54 -5.86
C ASN A 51 -11.28 -8.98 -5.42
N LEU A 52 -12.31 -8.13 -5.62
CA LEU A 52 -13.70 -8.48 -5.27
C LEU A 52 -14.20 -9.74 -6.00
N VAL A 53 -13.86 -9.88 -7.29
CA VAL A 53 -14.26 -11.06 -8.06
C VAL A 53 -13.55 -12.32 -7.54
N ILE A 54 -12.25 -12.24 -7.28
CA ILE A 54 -11.47 -13.38 -6.77
C ILE A 54 -11.91 -13.73 -5.35
N ASP A 55 -12.16 -12.73 -4.49
CA ASP A 55 -12.70 -12.94 -3.14
C ASP A 55 -14.01 -13.70 -3.18
N TYR A 56 -14.93 -13.26 -4.04
CA TYR A 56 -16.22 -13.93 -4.21
C TYR A 56 -16.06 -15.39 -4.65
N LEU A 57 -15.14 -15.68 -5.57
CA LEU A 57 -14.89 -17.04 -6.06
C LEU A 57 -14.20 -17.94 -5.03
N LEU A 58 -13.18 -17.42 -4.34
CA LEU A 58 -12.38 -18.22 -3.40
C LEU A 58 -13.08 -18.41 -2.06
N ILE A 59 -13.80 -17.39 -1.57
CA ILE A 59 -14.49 -17.47 -0.27
C ILE A 59 -15.84 -18.15 -0.44
N GLY A 60 -16.60 -17.84 -1.50
CA GLY A 60 -17.94 -18.39 -1.75
C GLY A 60 -17.89 -19.86 -2.20
N PRO A 61 -17.76 -20.15 -3.52
CA PRO A 61 -17.82 -21.53 -4.03
C PRO A 61 -16.70 -22.43 -3.54
N MET A 62 -15.48 -21.91 -3.35
CA MET A 62 -14.32 -22.72 -2.95
C MET A 62 -14.15 -22.82 -1.43
N GLN A 63 -14.93 -22.07 -0.64
CA GLN A 63 -14.94 -22.12 0.83
C GLN A 63 -13.54 -22.00 1.49
N MET A 64 -12.61 -21.28 0.85
CA MET A 64 -11.23 -21.15 1.33
C MET A 64 -11.08 -20.19 2.54
N GLY A 65 -12.15 -19.56 2.99
CA GLY A 65 -12.14 -18.68 4.17
C GLY A 65 -11.06 -17.59 4.13
N ALA A 66 -10.31 -17.43 5.22
CA ALA A 66 -9.28 -16.41 5.35
C ALA A 66 -8.12 -16.59 4.34
N VAL A 67 -7.78 -17.83 3.99
CA VAL A 67 -6.73 -18.14 3.01
C VAL A 67 -7.13 -17.63 1.62
N GLY A 68 -8.42 -17.79 1.26
CA GLY A 68 -8.97 -17.25 0.01
C GLY A 68 -8.84 -15.73 -0.08
N ALA A 69 -9.18 -15.01 1.00
CA ALA A 69 -9.03 -13.57 1.06
C ALA A 69 -7.58 -13.10 0.91
N ALA A 70 -6.63 -13.79 1.56
CA ALA A 70 -5.20 -13.49 1.41
C ALA A 70 -4.72 -13.69 -0.03
N LEU A 71 -5.10 -14.81 -0.67
CA LEU A 71 -4.76 -15.11 -2.07
C LEU A 71 -5.35 -14.06 -3.03
N ALA A 72 -6.62 -13.70 -2.86
CA ALA A 72 -7.25 -12.70 -3.69
C ALA A 72 -6.53 -11.34 -3.60
N THR A 73 -6.13 -10.94 -2.41
CA THR A 73 -5.36 -9.71 -2.20
C THR A 73 -4.00 -9.77 -2.90
N VAL A 74 -3.24 -10.84 -2.73
CA VAL A 74 -1.92 -10.99 -3.35
C VAL A 74 -2.02 -11.05 -4.88
N LEU A 75 -2.98 -11.79 -5.42
CA LEU A 75 -3.20 -11.91 -6.86
C LEU A 75 -3.60 -10.56 -7.48
N SER A 76 -4.51 -9.83 -6.85
CA SER A 76 -4.92 -8.51 -7.33
C SER A 76 -3.77 -7.50 -7.31
N GLN A 77 -2.89 -7.55 -6.31
CA GLN A 77 -1.68 -6.73 -6.27
C GLN A 77 -0.69 -7.11 -7.38
N ALA A 78 -0.50 -8.41 -7.64
CA ALA A 78 0.34 -8.87 -8.75
C ALA A 78 -0.19 -8.36 -10.11
N VAL A 79 -1.50 -8.38 -10.30
CA VAL A 79 -2.15 -7.82 -11.50
C VAL A 79 -1.92 -6.30 -11.59
N SER A 80 -2.03 -5.56 -10.49
CA SER A 80 -1.71 -4.12 -10.46
C SER A 80 -0.28 -3.84 -10.90
N VAL A 81 0.69 -4.62 -10.39
CA VAL A 81 2.10 -4.50 -10.78
C VAL A 81 2.27 -4.76 -12.26
N PHE A 82 1.60 -5.78 -12.79
CA PHE A 82 1.66 -6.10 -14.22
C PHE A 82 1.15 -4.94 -15.09
N PHE A 83 -0.02 -4.37 -14.75
CA PHE A 83 -0.56 -3.21 -15.47
C PHE A 83 0.34 -1.99 -15.34
N ALA A 84 0.89 -1.71 -14.17
CA ALA A 84 1.81 -0.60 -13.95
C ALA A 84 3.10 -0.76 -14.78
N LEU A 85 3.67 -1.96 -14.84
CA LEU A 85 4.85 -2.25 -15.68
C LEU A 85 4.53 -2.18 -17.18
N ALA A 86 3.37 -2.68 -17.59
CA ALA A 86 2.93 -2.59 -18.99
C ALA A 86 2.71 -1.14 -19.41
N ALA A 87 2.12 -0.33 -18.53
CA ALA A 87 1.94 1.09 -18.77
C ALA A 87 3.31 1.82 -18.83
N LEU A 88 4.23 1.52 -17.91
CA LEU A 88 5.58 2.09 -17.92
C LEU A 88 6.33 1.81 -19.22
N ARG A 89 6.11 0.65 -19.84
CA ARG A 89 6.70 0.29 -21.14
C ARG A 89 6.02 0.99 -22.32
N ARG A 90 4.73 1.33 -22.21
CA ARG A 90 3.96 2.00 -23.27
C ARG A 90 4.05 3.52 -23.23
N PHE A 91 4.25 4.08 -22.06
CA PHE A 91 4.61 5.49 -21.98
C PHE A 91 5.99 5.64 -22.60
N ASP A 92 6.06 6.36 -23.73
CA ASP A 92 7.30 6.94 -24.26
C ASP A 92 7.83 7.95 -23.23
N LEU A 93 8.22 7.41 -22.12
CA LEU A 93 9.09 8.13 -21.20
C LEU A 93 10.35 8.34 -22.03
N ASN A 94 10.68 9.59 -22.37
CA ASN A 94 12.01 9.95 -22.88
C ASN A 94 13.15 9.56 -21.91
N ILE A 95 12.86 8.67 -20.98
CA ILE A 95 13.76 8.04 -20.03
C ILE A 95 14.14 6.68 -20.65
N VAL A 96 15.16 6.67 -21.46
CA VAL A 96 15.79 5.42 -21.87
C VAL A 96 16.49 4.83 -20.64
N LEU A 97 15.80 3.95 -19.94
CA LEU A 97 16.40 3.19 -18.82
C LEU A 97 17.52 2.30 -19.37
N HIS A 98 18.73 2.79 -19.34
CA HIS A 98 19.91 2.00 -19.62
C HIS A 98 20.27 1.17 -18.37
N ARG A 99 20.78 -0.05 -18.56
CA ARG A 99 21.29 -0.85 -17.43
C ARG A 99 22.36 -0.13 -16.59
N ARG A 100 23.00 0.89 -17.15
CA ARG A 100 23.94 1.79 -16.46
C ARG A 100 23.26 2.73 -15.46
N ASP A 101 21.98 3.03 -15.64
CA ASP A 101 21.21 3.94 -14.76
C ASP A 101 20.75 3.23 -13.48
N LEU A 102 20.84 1.88 -13.44
CA LEU A 102 20.66 1.05 -12.26
C LEU A 102 21.89 1.13 -11.33
N HIS A 103 22.47 2.30 -11.20
CA HIS A 103 23.56 2.54 -10.25
C HIS A 103 22.99 3.09 -8.94
N ILE A 104 23.32 2.41 -7.83
CA ILE A 104 22.91 2.90 -6.51
C ILE A 104 23.75 4.12 -6.17
N ASP A 105 23.20 5.30 -6.39
CA ASP A 105 23.83 6.52 -5.93
C ASP A 105 23.74 6.64 -4.40
N ARG A 106 24.89 6.71 -3.75
CA ARG A 106 25.01 6.78 -2.29
C ARG A 106 24.33 8.03 -1.70
N SER A 107 24.28 9.12 -2.45
CA SER A 107 23.63 10.37 -2.04
C SER A 107 22.11 10.19 -2.01
N SER A 108 21.54 9.71 -3.09
CA SER A 108 20.11 9.41 -3.21
C SER A 108 19.66 8.36 -2.21
N PHE A 109 20.44 7.31 -2.01
CA PHE A 109 20.18 6.28 -1.01
C PHE A 109 20.12 6.87 0.41
N ARG A 110 21.12 7.70 0.78
CA ARG A 110 21.15 8.37 2.09
C ARG A 110 19.95 9.28 2.30
N THR A 111 19.53 10.01 1.27
CA THR A 111 18.38 10.90 1.34
C THR A 111 17.08 10.12 1.54
N ILE A 112 16.88 9.04 0.78
CA ILE A 112 15.70 8.17 0.90
C ILE A 112 15.64 7.56 2.31
N PHE A 113 16.77 7.06 2.82
CA PHE A 113 16.81 6.47 4.16
C PHE A 113 16.60 7.51 5.27
N ALA A 114 17.21 8.70 5.14
CA ALA A 114 17.07 9.76 6.12
C ALA A 114 15.63 10.26 6.27
N ILE A 115 14.83 10.20 5.20
CA ILE A 115 13.43 10.58 5.20
C ILE A 115 12.53 9.38 5.52
N GLY A 116 12.80 8.24 4.89
CA GLY A 116 11.93 7.07 4.96
C GLY A 116 11.97 6.37 6.32
N VAL A 117 13.13 6.26 6.97
CA VAL A 117 13.24 5.58 8.26
C VAL A 117 12.44 6.28 9.37
N PRO A 118 12.55 7.61 9.56
CA PRO A 118 11.71 8.29 10.56
C PRO A 118 10.21 8.12 10.32
N ILE A 119 9.77 8.20 9.07
CA ILE A 119 8.35 8.01 8.70
C ILE A 119 7.92 6.57 9.02
N ALA A 120 8.71 5.58 8.61
CA ALA A 120 8.40 4.18 8.89
C ALA A 120 8.36 3.87 10.40
N LEU A 121 9.25 4.48 11.18
CA LEU A 121 9.23 4.36 12.64
C LEU A 121 7.98 5.02 13.24
N GLN A 122 7.61 6.21 12.77
CA GLN A 122 6.40 6.91 13.20
C GLN A 122 5.16 6.04 12.94
N ASP A 123 5.00 5.52 11.74
CA ASP A 123 3.87 4.65 11.37
C ASP A 123 3.90 3.36 12.19
N GLY A 124 5.07 2.78 12.40
CA GLY A 124 5.26 1.60 13.25
C GLY A 124 4.82 1.84 14.69
N PHE A 125 5.20 2.94 15.31
CA PHE A 125 4.77 3.28 16.68
C PHE A 125 3.26 3.52 16.77
N VAL A 126 2.65 4.14 15.76
CA VAL A 126 1.20 4.29 15.71
C VAL A 126 0.50 2.93 15.67
N GLN A 127 0.98 2.00 14.83
CA GLN A 127 0.42 0.65 14.75
C GLN A 127 0.60 -0.13 16.07
N ILE A 128 1.75 -0.01 16.71
CA ILE A 128 1.98 -0.62 18.03
C ILE A 128 1.02 -0.05 19.08
N ALA A 129 0.79 1.26 19.09
CA ALA A 129 -0.17 1.89 19.99
C ALA A 129 -1.60 1.35 19.79
N PHE A 130 -2.05 1.22 18.54
CA PHE A 130 -3.34 0.60 18.23
C PHE A 130 -3.41 -0.86 18.67
N LEU A 131 -2.32 -1.62 18.52
CA LEU A 131 -2.25 -3.00 19.00
C LEU A 131 -2.46 -3.07 20.52
N PHE A 132 -1.79 -2.21 21.30
CA PHE A 132 -1.99 -2.14 22.74
C PHE A 132 -3.42 -1.79 23.13
N ILE A 133 -4.03 -0.82 22.46
CA ILE A 133 -5.44 -0.45 22.67
C ILE A 133 -6.34 -1.66 22.43
N THR A 134 -6.13 -2.38 21.33
CA THR A 134 -6.91 -3.57 20.96
C THR A 134 -6.75 -4.69 21.99
N VAL A 135 -5.52 -4.92 22.49
CA VAL A 135 -5.25 -5.92 23.54
C VAL A 135 -6.00 -5.56 24.85
N ILE A 136 -5.91 -4.30 25.28
CA ILE A 136 -6.60 -3.83 26.49
C ILE A 136 -8.13 -3.92 26.32
N ALA A 137 -8.65 -3.56 25.15
CA ALA A 137 -10.07 -3.65 24.87
C ALA A 137 -10.58 -5.11 24.92
N ASN A 138 -9.83 -6.04 24.36
CA ASN A 138 -10.14 -7.47 24.40
C ASN A 138 -10.17 -8.03 25.83
N GLN A 139 -9.29 -7.56 26.71
CA GLN A 139 -9.30 -7.94 28.13
C GLN A 139 -10.55 -7.44 28.89
N ARG A 140 -11.16 -6.34 28.39
CA ARG A 140 -12.39 -5.77 28.98
C ARG A 140 -13.69 -6.39 28.44
N GLY A 141 -13.58 -7.34 27.53
CA GLY A 141 -14.70 -8.10 26.99
C GLY A 141 -15.15 -7.67 25.59
N VAL A 142 -16.05 -8.45 25.03
CA VAL A 142 -16.49 -8.35 23.62
C VAL A 142 -17.07 -6.97 23.29
N ASN A 143 -17.83 -6.37 24.19
CA ASN A 143 -18.45 -5.06 23.95
C ASN A 143 -17.40 -3.94 23.83
N ALA A 144 -16.36 -3.96 24.64
CA ALA A 144 -15.26 -3.00 24.57
C ALA A 144 -14.43 -3.19 23.29
N ALA A 145 -14.14 -4.43 22.93
CA ALA A 145 -13.44 -4.77 21.69
C ALA A 145 -14.23 -4.31 20.45
N ALA A 146 -15.54 -4.56 20.42
CA ALA A 146 -16.41 -4.12 19.34
C ALA A 146 -16.46 -2.58 19.22
N ALA A 147 -16.55 -1.88 20.35
CA ALA A 147 -16.55 -0.41 20.37
C ALA A 147 -15.24 0.15 19.80
N VAL A 148 -14.08 -0.39 20.20
CA VAL A 148 -12.78 0.02 19.65
C VAL A 148 -12.70 -0.25 18.15
N GLY A 149 -13.15 -1.42 17.67
CA GLY A 149 -13.18 -1.73 16.25
C GLY A 149 -14.04 -0.77 15.43
N ILE A 150 -15.19 -0.33 15.96
CA ILE A 150 -16.03 0.69 15.31
C ILE A 150 -15.29 2.03 15.26
N VAL A 151 -14.69 2.45 16.36
CA VAL A 151 -13.93 3.71 16.44
C VAL A 151 -12.76 3.70 15.44
N GLU A 152 -12.01 2.60 15.32
CA GLU A 152 -10.93 2.46 14.34
C GLU A 152 -11.44 2.65 12.90
N LYS A 153 -12.60 2.10 12.57
CA LYS A 153 -13.20 2.29 11.23
C LYS A 153 -13.58 3.74 10.98
N ILE A 154 -14.17 4.41 11.97
CA ILE A 154 -14.52 5.84 11.87
C ILE A 154 -13.26 6.68 11.71
N ILE A 155 -12.22 6.44 12.51
CA ILE A 155 -10.94 7.13 12.42
C ILE A 155 -10.33 6.93 11.02
N SER A 156 -10.29 5.70 10.52
CA SER A 156 -9.75 5.40 9.20
C SER A 156 -10.49 6.16 8.09
N PHE A 157 -11.81 6.27 8.20
CA PHE A 157 -12.62 7.04 7.25
C PHE A 157 -12.34 8.55 7.35
N LEU A 158 -12.25 9.11 8.56
CA LEU A 158 -11.95 10.52 8.77
C LEU A 158 -10.56 10.91 8.27
N PHE A 159 -9.57 10.01 8.43
CA PHE A 159 -8.19 10.24 7.96
C PHE A 159 -8.02 10.08 6.44
N LEU A 160 -9.01 9.60 5.71
CA LEU A 160 -8.96 9.45 4.26
C LEU A 160 -8.69 10.80 3.56
N VAL A 161 -9.43 11.85 3.95
CA VAL A 161 -9.29 13.18 3.34
C VAL A 161 -7.92 13.81 3.66
N PRO A 162 -7.47 13.91 4.92
CA PRO A 162 -6.12 14.40 5.24
C PRO A 162 -5.01 13.64 4.52
N SER A 163 -5.09 12.32 4.44
CA SER A 163 -4.09 11.48 3.75
C SER A 163 -4.05 11.74 2.24
N ALA A 164 -5.21 11.90 1.61
CA ALA A 164 -5.29 12.27 0.20
C ALA A 164 -4.70 13.67 -0.06
N MET A 165 -4.99 14.65 0.80
CA MET A 165 -4.41 16.00 0.72
C MET A 165 -2.89 15.97 0.91
N LEU A 166 -2.38 15.21 1.88
CA LEU A 166 -0.94 15.04 2.11
C LEU A 166 -0.24 14.49 0.86
N SER A 167 -0.81 13.46 0.24
CA SER A 167 -0.27 12.88 -0.98
C SER A 167 -0.26 13.86 -2.15
N ALA A 168 -1.33 14.64 -2.33
CA ALA A 168 -1.44 15.64 -3.38
C ALA A 168 -0.43 16.80 -3.17
N ILE A 169 -0.37 17.36 -1.97
CA ILE A 169 0.56 18.46 -1.62
C ILE A 169 2.00 17.98 -1.79
N SER A 170 2.35 16.81 -1.29
CA SER A 170 3.68 16.23 -1.41
C SER A 170 4.11 16.11 -2.88
N THR A 171 3.22 15.66 -3.76
CA THR A 171 3.49 15.53 -5.19
C THR A 171 3.70 16.90 -5.84
N ILE A 172 2.83 17.89 -5.57
CA ILE A 172 2.93 19.24 -6.14
C ILE A 172 4.22 19.94 -5.67
N VAL A 173 4.52 19.83 -4.37
CA VAL A 173 5.74 20.44 -3.80
C VAL A 173 6.99 19.81 -4.41
N ALA A 174 7.03 18.48 -4.54
CA ALA A 174 8.16 17.79 -5.14
C ALA A 174 8.39 18.20 -6.60
N GLN A 175 7.34 18.35 -7.40
CA GLN A 175 7.41 18.80 -8.78
C GLN A 175 7.88 20.26 -8.89
N ASN A 176 7.33 21.17 -8.08
CA ASN A 176 7.74 22.57 -8.08
C ASN A 176 9.19 22.74 -7.61
N ALA A 177 9.61 22.00 -6.60
CA ALA A 177 10.99 21.99 -6.13
C ALA A 177 11.95 21.46 -7.20
N GLY A 178 11.58 20.38 -7.88
CA GLY A 178 12.36 19.82 -9.00
C GLY A 178 12.46 20.77 -10.21
N ALA A 179 11.44 21.59 -10.44
CA ALA A 179 11.44 22.63 -11.47
C ALA A 179 12.12 23.95 -11.05
N GLY A 180 12.67 24.04 -9.83
CA GLY A 180 13.28 25.25 -9.28
C GLY A 180 12.28 26.38 -8.99
N GLN A 181 10.99 26.09 -8.97
CA GLN A 181 9.92 27.08 -8.77
C GLN A 181 9.52 27.16 -7.28
N HIS A 182 10.39 27.70 -6.43
CA HIS A 182 10.18 27.76 -4.98
C HIS A 182 9.12 28.79 -4.51
N ARG A 183 8.51 29.55 -5.42
CA ARG A 183 7.51 30.60 -5.09
C ARG A 183 6.06 30.20 -5.43
N ARG A 184 5.82 28.98 -5.86
CA ARG A 184 4.48 28.45 -6.16
C ARG A 184 3.96 27.50 -5.12
#